data_09f5b347b798dcec75a0ac6a6c420632
#
_entry.id   09f5b347b798dcec75a0ac6a6c420632
#
_cell.length_a   1.000
_cell.length_b   1.000
_cell.length_c   1.000
_cell.angle_alpha   90.00
_cell.angle_beta   90.00
_cell.angle_gamma   90.00
#
_symmetry.space_group_name_H-M   'P 1'
#
loop_
_entity.id
_entity.type
_entity.pdbx_description
1 polymer ?
#
loop_
_entity_poly.entity_id
_entity_poly.type
_entity_poly.pdbx_seq_one_letter_code
_entity_poly.pdbx_strand_id
1 'polypeptide(L)'
;MTVTVQNYAEKWQKELDQTLQQESLTVELETPEVNWLDAKTFRVPHIKTSGYQNHNREKKGFNSGKITVEDVPYTLDFDRDIEFYVDKADVDETNQAASAGNITRVFSEENATPEMDAYRFSKLAAYAEKDGLSQDEKITKENVVEVLKAAVLKTRRYGTQNLILYVSSQVMDCLEQAPNFTRTINVDSAGTQIETRVTSLDGVRIKEVWAEERFYDSFDFTEGFVPKEDSKQLNYLLVAKPAVIAKAKFASVYLFAPGQVGQGDGWLYQNRIYHDLFKMKHQENAVIASTLAK
;
A
#
# COMPACT_ATOMS: atom_id res chain seq x y z
N MET A 1 -4.17 28.47 14.65
CA MET A 1 -4.26 27.29 15.51
C MET A 1 -3.31 27.51 16.67
N THR A 2 -3.78 27.42 17.91
CA THR A 2 -2.93 27.56 19.09
C THR A 2 -2.39 26.18 19.41
N VAL A 3 -1.10 25.96 19.19
CA VAL A 3 -0.44 24.74 19.68
C VAL A 3 -0.34 24.87 21.18
N THR A 4 -1.12 24.07 21.92
CA THR A 4 -1.01 24.03 23.38
C THR A 4 0.18 23.15 23.73
N VAL A 5 1.34 23.77 23.90
CA VAL A 5 2.54 23.08 24.40
C VAL A 5 2.43 23.02 25.92
N GLN A 6 2.29 21.82 26.49
CA GLN A 6 2.37 21.62 27.92
C GLN A 6 3.83 21.64 28.36
N ASN A 7 4.22 22.68 29.04
CA ASN A 7 5.57 22.88 29.58
C ASN A 7 5.78 22.03 30.85
N TYR A 8 6.48 20.93 30.74
CA TYR A 8 6.92 20.12 31.88
C TYR A 8 8.41 20.37 32.15
N ALA A 9 8.70 21.16 33.14
CA ALA A 9 10.07 21.51 33.57
C ALA A 9 10.74 20.39 34.39
N GLU A 10 10.84 19.18 33.84
CA GLU A 10 11.67 18.14 34.48
C GLU A 10 12.35 17.30 33.41
N LYS A 11 13.70 17.25 33.48
CA LYS A 11 14.65 16.45 32.70
C LYS A 11 14.09 15.74 31.47
N TRP A 12 14.10 16.44 30.35
CA TRP A 12 13.74 15.90 29.07
C TRP A 12 14.71 14.81 28.66
N GLN A 13 14.21 13.61 28.39
CA GLN A 13 14.95 12.63 27.58
C GLN A 13 15.07 13.18 26.17
N LYS A 14 16.23 13.00 25.56
CA LYS A 14 16.46 13.42 24.16
C LYS A 14 15.63 12.59 23.15
N GLU A 15 15.09 11.46 23.59
CA GLU A 15 14.28 10.59 22.78
C GLU A 15 12.80 10.93 22.96
N LEU A 16 12.13 11.17 21.84
CA LEU A 16 10.68 11.37 21.82
C LEU A 16 9.99 10.02 22.07
N ASP A 17 8.97 10.02 22.94
CA ASP A 17 8.07 8.88 23.11
C ASP A 17 7.11 8.88 21.90
N GLN A 18 7.41 8.05 20.91
CA GLN A 18 6.67 7.96 19.68
C GLN A 18 6.08 6.56 19.51
N THR A 19 4.92 6.51 18.89
CA THR A 19 4.30 5.24 18.54
C THR A 19 5.14 4.53 17.46
N LEU A 20 5.50 3.28 17.72
CA LEU A 20 6.22 2.47 16.73
C LEU A 20 5.28 2.17 15.57
N GLN A 21 5.63 2.64 14.38
CA GLN A 21 4.84 2.45 13.17
C GLN A 21 5.53 1.51 12.18
N GLN A 22 4.71 0.75 11.47
CA GLN A 22 5.19 -0.10 10.40
C GLN A 22 5.53 0.75 9.17
N GLU A 23 6.67 0.46 8.53
CA GLU A 23 7.03 1.06 7.25
C GLU A 23 5.97 0.76 6.17
N SER A 24 5.98 1.56 5.08
CA SER A 24 5.03 1.33 3.99
C SER A 24 5.24 -0.04 3.34
N LEU A 25 4.18 -0.82 3.29
CA LEU A 25 4.15 -2.14 2.66
C LEU A 25 3.82 -2.08 1.16
N THR A 26 3.18 -0.99 0.72
CA THR A 26 2.67 -0.83 -0.65
C THR A 26 3.65 -0.15 -1.60
N VAL A 27 4.81 0.32 -1.12
CA VAL A 27 5.88 0.88 -1.98
C VAL A 27 6.31 -0.10 -3.07
N GLU A 28 6.31 -1.40 -2.80
CA GLU A 28 6.65 -2.42 -3.81
C GLU A 28 5.68 -2.49 -4.99
N LEU A 29 4.47 -1.95 -4.86
CA LEU A 29 3.48 -1.86 -5.93
C LEU A 29 3.75 -0.67 -6.85
N GLU A 30 4.67 0.24 -6.48
CA GLU A 30 4.94 1.42 -7.27
C GLU A 30 5.56 1.08 -8.62
N THR A 31 5.01 1.72 -9.65
CA THR A 31 5.49 1.61 -11.01
C THR A 31 6.50 2.72 -11.28
N PRO A 32 7.76 2.40 -11.66
CA PRO A 32 8.82 3.39 -11.73
C PRO A 32 8.56 4.47 -12.79
N GLU A 33 8.03 4.10 -13.94
CA GLU A 33 7.81 5.05 -15.05
C GLU A 33 6.42 4.89 -15.67
N VAL A 34 5.77 6.03 -15.95
CA VAL A 34 4.53 6.12 -16.71
C VAL A 34 4.61 7.34 -17.65
N ASN A 35 4.01 7.22 -18.83
CA ASN A 35 3.96 8.31 -19.81
C ASN A 35 2.79 9.23 -19.48
N TRP A 36 3.07 10.41 -18.93
CA TRP A 36 2.07 11.41 -18.59
C TRP A 36 1.52 12.08 -19.84
N LEU A 37 0.20 12.17 -19.93
CA LEU A 37 -0.49 12.89 -20.99
C LEU A 37 -0.70 14.36 -20.62
N ASP A 38 -1.09 14.59 -19.35
CA ASP A 38 -1.33 15.91 -18.77
C ASP A 38 -0.92 15.94 -17.28
N ALA A 39 -1.39 16.96 -16.55
CA ALA A 39 -1.04 17.15 -15.14
C ALA A 39 -1.42 15.97 -14.22
N LYS A 40 -2.45 15.22 -14.55
CA LYS A 40 -3.01 14.17 -13.69
C LYS A 40 -3.37 12.85 -14.40
N THR A 41 -3.25 12.81 -15.73
CA THR A 41 -3.68 11.65 -16.52
C THR A 41 -2.51 11.03 -17.24
N PHE A 42 -2.42 9.71 -17.21
CA PHE A 42 -1.53 8.93 -18.04
C PHE A 42 -2.30 7.86 -18.81
N ARG A 43 -1.73 7.36 -19.89
CA ARG A 43 -2.35 6.30 -20.71
C ARG A 43 -1.49 5.06 -20.72
N VAL A 44 -2.17 3.93 -20.71
CA VAL A 44 -1.54 2.63 -20.90
C VAL A 44 -2.07 2.01 -22.16
N PRO A 45 -1.21 1.80 -23.19
CA PRO A 45 -1.63 1.18 -24.44
C PRO A 45 -1.89 -0.31 -24.22
N HIS A 46 -3.00 -0.79 -24.78
CA HIS A 46 -3.33 -2.20 -24.86
C HIS A 46 -3.41 -2.63 -26.32
N ILE A 47 -2.57 -3.60 -26.70
CA ILE A 47 -2.52 -4.12 -28.06
C ILE A 47 -3.09 -5.53 -28.08
N LYS A 48 -4.11 -5.75 -28.89
CA LYS A 48 -4.70 -7.07 -29.13
C LYS A 48 -4.47 -7.47 -30.58
N THR A 49 -3.93 -8.66 -30.77
CA THR A 49 -3.68 -9.24 -32.10
C THR A 49 -4.57 -10.46 -32.31
N SER A 50 -4.91 -10.74 -33.57
CA SER A 50 -5.53 -12.02 -33.92
C SER A 50 -4.51 -13.15 -33.84
N GLY A 51 -4.96 -14.38 -33.59
CA GLY A 51 -4.11 -15.57 -33.61
C GLY A 51 -3.73 -16.01 -35.01
N TYR A 52 -2.96 -17.10 -35.10
CA TYR A 52 -2.63 -17.74 -36.34
C TYR A 52 -3.87 -18.28 -37.04
N GLN A 53 -3.82 -18.27 -38.38
CA GLN A 53 -4.83 -18.88 -39.25
C GLN A 53 -4.20 -20.00 -40.06
N ASN A 54 -4.99 -21.00 -40.43
CA ASN A 54 -4.51 -22.10 -41.26
C ASN A 54 -4.00 -21.57 -42.62
N HIS A 55 -2.79 -21.95 -42.97
CA HIS A 55 -2.20 -21.54 -44.23
C HIS A 55 -2.93 -22.19 -45.43
N ASN A 56 -3.41 -21.37 -46.34
CA ASN A 56 -4.01 -21.84 -47.57
C ASN A 56 -2.92 -21.86 -48.69
N ARG A 57 -2.55 -23.05 -49.15
CA ARG A 57 -1.51 -23.24 -50.17
C ARG A 57 -1.92 -22.74 -51.55
N GLU A 58 -3.21 -22.57 -51.78
CA GLU A 58 -3.75 -22.05 -53.06
C GLU A 58 -3.69 -20.52 -53.13
N LYS A 59 -3.63 -19.85 -51.98
CA LYS A 59 -3.44 -18.40 -51.87
C LYS A 59 -1.98 -18.03 -51.88
N LYS A 60 -1.58 -17.18 -52.81
CA LYS A 60 -0.24 -16.55 -52.77
C LYS A 60 -0.21 -15.53 -51.66
N GLY A 61 0.63 -15.75 -50.61
CA GLY A 61 0.86 -14.84 -49.49
C GLY A 61 0.35 -15.36 -48.15
N PHE A 62 0.56 -14.55 -47.09
CA PHE A 62 0.15 -14.87 -45.74
C PHE A 62 -1.28 -14.39 -45.47
N ASN A 63 -1.96 -15.03 -44.49
CA ASN A 63 -3.24 -14.56 -44.02
C ASN A 63 -3.09 -13.23 -43.26
N SER A 64 -4.00 -12.30 -43.54
CA SER A 64 -4.00 -10.98 -42.86
C SER A 64 -4.51 -11.13 -41.45
N GLY A 65 -3.73 -10.69 -40.46
CA GLY A 65 -4.14 -10.56 -39.06
C GLY A 65 -4.79 -9.21 -38.76
N LYS A 66 -5.57 -9.16 -37.72
CA LYS A 66 -6.17 -7.91 -37.20
C LYS A 66 -5.39 -7.46 -35.96
N ILE A 67 -5.06 -6.18 -35.92
CA ILE A 67 -4.45 -5.51 -34.77
C ILE A 67 -5.46 -4.47 -34.26
N THR A 68 -5.71 -4.48 -32.97
CA THR A 68 -6.52 -3.45 -32.30
C THR A 68 -5.65 -2.82 -31.21
N VAL A 69 -5.56 -1.51 -31.20
CA VAL A 69 -4.86 -0.72 -30.19
C VAL A 69 -5.90 0.07 -29.43
N GLU A 70 -5.90 -0.05 -28.11
CA GLU A 70 -6.78 0.71 -27.20
C GLU A 70 -5.89 1.44 -26.19
N ASP A 71 -6.03 2.75 -26.10
CA ASP A 71 -5.38 3.57 -25.07
C ASP A 71 -6.32 3.76 -23.90
N VAL A 72 -5.98 3.20 -22.74
CA VAL A 72 -6.77 3.34 -21.52
C VAL A 72 -6.23 4.49 -20.69
N PRO A 73 -7.03 5.57 -20.48
CA PRO A 73 -6.63 6.67 -19.61
C PRO A 73 -6.85 6.31 -18.13
N TYR A 74 -5.92 6.74 -17.30
CA TYR A 74 -5.98 6.66 -15.83
C TYR A 74 -5.73 8.05 -15.26
N THR A 75 -6.65 8.55 -14.44
CA THR A 75 -6.61 9.89 -13.86
C THR A 75 -6.43 9.77 -12.35
N LEU A 76 -5.43 10.45 -11.80
CA LEU A 76 -5.21 10.52 -10.36
C LEU A 76 -6.25 11.44 -9.74
N ASP A 77 -6.78 11.05 -8.58
CA ASP A 77 -7.80 11.80 -7.86
C ASP A 77 -7.41 12.10 -6.40
N PHE A 78 -6.38 11.43 -5.84
CA PHE A 78 -6.01 11.57 -4.44
C PHE A 78 -4.86 12.57 -4.26
N ASP A 79 -5.22 13.82 -3.93
CA ASP A 79 -4.32 14.97 -3.71
C ASP A 79 -4.46 15.43 -2.26
N ARG A 80 -3.37 15.35 -1.49
CA ARG A 80 -3.34 15.62 -0.05
C ARG A 80 -2.25 16.61 0.26
N ASP A 81 -2.55 17.56 1.14
CA ASP A 81 -1.59 18.51 1.65
C ASP A 81 -1.81 18.81 3.14
N ILE A 82 -0.75 19.29 3.77
CA ILE A 82 -0.77 19.77 5.15
C ILE A 82 0.30 20.84 5.36
N GLU A 83 0.03 21.74 6.28
CA GLU A 83 0.95 22.80 6.70
C GLU A 83 1.01 22.85 8.23
N PHE A 84 2.24 22.92 8.77
CA PHE A 84 2.49 23.15 10.18
C PHE A 84 3.36 24.40 10.34
N TYR A 85 2.92 25.34 11.18
CA TYR A 85 3.71 26.47 11.61
C TYR A 85 4.12 26.29 13.07
N VAL A 86 5.42 26.47 13.34
CA VAL A 86 6.00 26.34 14.68
C VAL A 86 6.76 27.63 14.99
N ASP A 87 6.31 28.33 16.03
CA ASP A 87 6.97 29.55 16.48
C ASP A 87 8.37 29.25 17.03
N LYS A 88 9.29 30.20 16.88
CA LYS A 88 10.66 30.07 17.37
C LYS A 88 10.73 29.95 18.88
N ALA A 89 9.85 30.66 19.61
CA ALA A 89 9.78 30.59 21.07
C ALA A 89 9.35 29.21 21.54
N ASP A 90 8.37 28.56 20.85
CA ASP A 90 7.90 27.21 21.17
C ASP A 90 9.01 26.16 20.99
N VAL A 91 9.87 26.31 19.99
CA VAL A 91 11.01 25.40 19.80
C VAL A 91 12.02 25.54 20.94
N ASP A 92 12.31 26.76 21.38
CA ASP A 92 13.23 27.01 22.48
C ASP A 92 12.65 26.52 23.83
N GLU A 93 11.39 26.79 24.08
CA GLU A 93 10.68 26.35 25.31
C GLU A 93 10.57 24.84 25.41
N THR A 94 10.40 24.12 24.28
CA THR A 94 10.35 22.66 24.24
C THR A 94 11.71 22.00 24.18
N ASN A 95 12.81 22.74 24.36
CA ASN A 95 14.18 22.26 24.24
C ASN A 95 14.43 21.52 22.92
N GLN A 96 13.95 22.08 21.81
CA GLN A 96 14.02 21.57 20.45
C GLN A 96 13.21 20.30 20.16
N ALA A 97 12.37 19.81 21.10
CA ALA A 97 11.46 18.70 20.81
C ALA A 97 10.49 19.03 19.66
N ALA A 98 9.98 20.27 19.63
CA ALA A 98 9.14 20.77 18.55
C ALA A 98 9.93 21.28 17.32
N SER A 99 11.17 20.83 17.14
CA SER A 99 11.93 21.19 15.96
C SER A 99 11.27 20.69 14.67
N ALA A 100 11.43 21.46 13.61
CA ALA A 100 10.85 21.14 12.32
C ALA A 100 11.26 19.74 11.80
N GLY A 101 12.49 19.30 12.09
CA GLY A 101 12.96 17.95 11.74
C GLY A 101 12.21 16.84 12.46
N ASN A 102 11.94 17.03 13.76
CA ASN A 102 11.15 16.06 14.54
C ASN A 102 9.69 16.02 14.07
N ILE A 103 9.07 17.17 13.81
CA ILE A 103 7.68 17.23 13.31
C ILE A 103 7.58 16.55 11.96
N THR A 104 8.53 16.80 11.05
CA THR A 104 8.58 16.14 9.73
C THR A 104 8.66 14.63 9.86
N ARG A 105 9.54 14.13 10.74
CA ARG A 105 9.71 12.69 10.96
C ARG A 105 8.45 12.07 11.53
N VAL A 106 7.91 12.64 12.62
CA VAL A 106 6.69 12.15 13.28
C VAL A 106 5.50 12.13 12.33
N PHE A 107 5.29 13.23 11.58
CA PHE A 107 4.21 13.29 10.61
C PHE A 107 4.36 12.23 9.51
N SER A 108 5.58 12.02 8.99
CA SER A 108 5.83 11.03 7.94
C SER A 108 5.60 9.61 8.42
N GLU A 109 6.04 9.28 9.64
CA GLU A 109 5.95 7.94 10.22
C GLU A 109 4.52 7.62 10.72
N GLU A 110 3.87 8.54 11.42
CA GLU A 110 2.59 8.29 12.08
C GLU A 110 1.36 8.60 11.22
N ASN A 111 1.50 9.46 10.20
CA ASN A 111 0.36 9.89 9.38
C ASN A 111 0.55 9.61 7.89
N ALA A 112 1.57 10.18 7.23
CA ALA A 112 1.66 10.15 5.79
C ALA A 112 1.85 8.73 5.23
N THR A 113 2.74 7.94 5.84
CA THR A 113 3.00 6.55 5.42
C THR A 113 1.82 5.62 5.67
N PRO A 114 1.19 5.62 6.88
CA PRO A 114 -0.01 4.81 7.11
C PRO A 114 -1.20 5.21 6.24
N GLU A 115 -1.43 6.52 6.01
CA GLU A 115 -2.52 7.00 5.14
C GLU A 115 -2.35 6.51 3.71
N MET A 116 -1.13 6.54 3.18
CA MET A 116 -0.85 6.05 1.83
C MET A 116 -1.16 4.55 1.69
N ASP A 117 -0.76 3.75 2.69
CA ASP A 117 -1.05 2.31 2.69
C ASP A 117 -2.55 2.04 2.86
N ALA A 118 -3.23 2.74 3.79
CA ALA A 118 -4.66 2.63 4.02
C ALA A 118 -5.46 2.94 2.74
N TYR A 119 -5.09 4.02 2.02
CA TYR A 119 -5.69 4.35 0.74
C TYR A 119 -5.49 3.25 -0.30
N ARG A 120 -4.27 2.75 -0.46
CA ARG A 120 -3.95 1.72 -1.44
C ARG A 120 -4.63 0.39 -1.12
N PHE A 121 -4.67 -0.03 0.15
CA PHE A 121 -5.36 -1.24 0.58
C PHE A 121 -6.87 -1.16 0.37
N SER A 122 -7.51 -0.06 0.76
CA SER A 122 -8.95 0.13 0.54
C SER A 122 -9.30 0.16 -0.94
N LYS A 123 -8.46 0.79 -1.77
CA LYS A 123 -8.66 0.83 -3.22
C LYS A 123 -8.52 -0.55 -3.87
N LEU A 124 -7.56 -1.36 -3.40
CA LEU A 124 -7.40 -2.76 -3.83
C LEU A 124 -8.61 -3.61 -3.40
N ALA A 125 -9.08 -3.44 -2.17
CA ALA A 125 -10.29 -4.12 -1.68
C ALA A 125 -11.53 -3.76 -2.51
N ALA A 126 -11.71 -2.48 -2.84
CA ALA A 126 -12.78 -2.02 -3.71
C ALA A 126 -12.70 -2.60 -5.14
N TYR A 127 -11.49 -2.78 -5.69
CA TYR A 127 -11.34 -3.48 -6.97
C TYR A 127 -11.69 -4.97 -6.87
N ALA A 128 -11.32 -5.64 -5.78
CA ALA A 128 -11.70 -7.02 -5.55
C ALA A 128 -13.21 -7.18 -5.39
N GLU A 129 -13.86 -6.28 -4.66
CA GLU A 129 -15.33 -6.27 -4.50
C GLU A 129 -16.04 -6.06 -5.84
N LYS A 130 -15.61 -5.06 -6.63
CA LYS A 130 -16.14 -4.79 -7.97
C LYS A 130 -16.03 -5.99 -8.91
N ASP A 131 -14.97 -6.78 -8.80
CA ASP A 131 -14.74 -7.97 -9.60
C ASP A 131 -15.47 -9.22 -9.03
N GLY A 132 -16.16 -9.12 -7.88
CA GLY A 132 -16.78 -10.24 -7.19
C GLY A 132 -15.78 -11.22 -6.56
N LEU A 133 -14.60 -10.73 -6.20
CA LEU A 133 -13.48 -11.48 -5.63
C LEU A 133 -13.17 -11.07 -4.17
N SER A 134 -14.11 -10.40 -3.52
CA SER A 134 -14.10 -10.11 -2.09
C SER A 134 -15.04 -11.07 -1.39
N GLN A 135 -14.59 -11.67 -0.29
CA GLN A 135 -15.36 -12.64 0.48
C GLN A 135 -15.27 -12.34 1.98
N ASP A 136 -16.42 -12.41 2.68
CA ASP A 136 -16.45 -12.34 4.13
C ASP A 136 -16.18 -13.74 4.69
N GLU A 137 -15.05 -13.93 5.36
CA GLU A 137 -14.61 -15.24 5.82
C GLU A 137 -14.14 -15.19 7.26
N LYS A 138 -14.47 -16.24 8.01
CA LYS A 138 -13.84 -16.49 9.31
C LYS A 138 -12.66 -17.41 9.10
N ILE A 139 -11.46 -16.88 9.24
CA ILE A 139 -10.23 -17.65 9.11
C ILE A 139 -9.84 -18.25 10.46
N THR A 140 -9.53 -19.55 10.43
CA THR A 140 -9.09 -20.33 11.58
C THR A 140 -7.82 -21.10 11.21
N LYS A 141 -7.12 -21.63 12.21
CA LYS A 141 -5.90 -22.45 11.98
C LYS A 141 -6.16 -23.72 11.16
N GLU A 142 -7.39 -24.21 11.12
CA GLU A 142 -7.78 -25.40 10.37
C GLU A 142 -7.97 -25.10 8.88
N ASN A 143 -8.54 -23.91 8.53
CA ASN A 143 -8.93 -23.59 7.14
C ASN A 143 -7.99 -22.60 6.44
N VAL A 144 -7.11 -21.90 7.17
CA VAL A 144 -6.28 -20.82 6.62
C VAL A 144 -5.48 -21.24 5.40
N VAL A 145 -4.85 -22.41 5.43
CA VAL A 145 -4.03 -22.92 4.31
C VAL A 145 -4.87 -23.20 3.08
N GLU A 146 -6.06 -23.78 3.27
CA GLU A 146 -7.00 -24.08 2.17
C GLU A 146 -7.51 -22.79 1.52
N VAL A 147 -7.94 -21.82 2.33
CA VAL A 147 -8.45 -20.53 1.87
C VAL A 147 -7.37 -19.77 1.08
N LEU A 148 -6.16 -19.65 1.63
CA LEU A 148 -5.08 -18.93 0.95
C LEU A 148 -4.64 -19.64 -0.34
N LYS A 149 -4.59 -20.97 -0.37
CA LYS A 149 -4.26 -21.72 -1.59
C LYS A 149 -5.35 -21.59 -2.64
N ALA A 150 -6.64 -21.55 -2.27
CA ALA A 150 -7.73 -21.31 -3.19
C ALA A 150 -7.64 -19.89 -3.82
N ALA A 151 -7.27 -18.88 -3.04
CA ALA A 151 -7.01 -17.54 -3.56
C ALA A 151 -5.82 -17.53 -4.53
N VAL A 152 -4.69 -18.14 -4.15
CA VAL A 152 -3.52 -18.24 -5.03
C VAL A 152 -3.85 -18.97 -6.33
N LEU A 153 -4.67 -20.01 -6.29
CA LEU A 153 -5.08 -20.75 -7.49
C LEU A 153 -5.80 -19.85 -8.51
N LYS A 154 -6.69 -18.96 -8.06
CA LYS A 154 -7.43 -18.02 -8.93
C LYS A 154 -6.51 -17.00 -9.62
N THR A 155 -5.39 -16.63 -8.97
CA THR A 155 -4.44 -15.61 -9.48
C THR A 155 -3.19 -16.22 -10.13
N ARG A 156 -3.06 -17.55 -10.14
CA ARG A 156 -1.84 -18.27 -10.55
C ARG A 156 -1.36 -17.96 -11.95
N ARG A 157 -2.27 -17.50 -12.84
CA ARG A 157 -1.94 -17.10 -14.22
C ARG A 157 -0.90 -15.98 -14.31
N TYR A 158 -0.73 -15.17 -13.25
CA TYR A 158 0.26 -14.10 -13.21
C TYR A 158 1.67 -14.57 -12.83
N GLY A 159 1.82 -15.84 -12.43
CA GLY A 159 3.06 -16.39 -11.88
C GLY A 159 3.21 -16.07 -10.38
N THR A 160 3.51 -17.09 -9.58
CA THR A 160 3.55 -16.97 -8.11
C THR A 160 4.59 -15.95 -7.62
N GLN A 161 5.71 -15.81 -8.33
CA GLN A 161 6.75 -14.82 -8.02
C GLN A 161 6.31 -13.36 -8.17
N ASN A 162 5.23 -13.11 -8.92
CA ASN A 162 4.67 -11.78 -9.16
C ASN A 162 3.49 -11.46 -8.23
N LEU A 163 3.13 -12.40 -7.35
CA LEU A 163 2.06 -12.23 -6.39
C LEU A 163 2.63 -11.76 -5.05
N ILE A 164 1.89 -10.88 -4.40
CA ILE A 164 2.14 -10.44 -3.03
C ILE A 164 0.88 -10.71 -2.23
N LEU A 165 1.04 -11.38 -1.10
CA LEU A 165 -0.04 -11.69 -0.16
C LEU A 165 0.16 -10.86 1.11
N TYR A 166 -0.69 -9.84 1.29
CA TYR A 166 -0.78 -9.09 2.53
C TYR A 166 -1.75 -9.80 3.46
N VAL A 167 -1.37 -10.02 4.71
CA VAL A 167 -2.18 -10.72 5.72
C VAL A 167 -2.23 -9.92 7.02
N SER A 168 -3.37 -9.96 7.72
CA SER A 168 -3.46 -9.42 9.08
C SER A 168 -2.67 -10.28 10.06
N SER A 169 -2.30 -9.71 11.21
CA SER A 169 -1.59 -10.45 12.27
C SER A 169 -2.40 -11.66 12.76
N GLN A 170 -3.72 -11.57 12.80
CA GLN A 170 -4.59 -12.69 13.17
C GLN A 170 -4.49 -13.85 12.18
N VAL A 171 -4.48 -13.55 10.88
CA VAL A 171 -4.33 -14.57 9.83
C VAL A 171 -2.93 -15.16 9.85
N MET A 172 -1.91 -14.34 10.13
CA MET A 172 -0.54 -14.81 10.26
C MET A 172 -0.40 -15.78 11.43
N ASP A 173 -0.98 -15.47 12.60
CA ASP A 173 -1.00 -16.36 13.75
C ASP A 173 -1.69 -17.69 13.44
N CYS A 174 -2.88 -17.64 12.79
CA CYS A 174 -3.57 -18.85 12.32
C CYS A 174 -2.71 -19.69 11.36
N LEU A 175 -1.98 -19.05 10.43
CA LEU A 175 -1.12 -19.73 9.49
C LEU A 175 0.07 -20.40 10.19
N GLU A 176 0.63 -19.71 11.17
CA GLU A 176 1.72 -20.23 11.98
C GLU A 176 1.33 -21.41 12.88
N GLN A 177 0.09 -21.47 13.32
CA GLN A 177 -0.46 -22.56 14.12
C GLN A 177 -1.12 -23.68 13.28
N ALA A 178 -1.19 -23.53 11.95
CA ALA A 178 -1.89 -24.49 11.09
C ALA A 178 -1.27 -25.88 11.15
N PRO A 179 -2.04 -26.93 11.45
CA PRO A 179 -1.51 -28.30 11.62
C PRO A 179 -1.00 -28.91 10.32
N ASN A 180 -1.49 -28.44 9.18
CA ASN A 180 -1.14 -28.92 7.83
C ASN A 180 0.07 -28.18 7.23
N PHE A 181 0.69 -27.29 7.98
CA PHE A 181 1.82 -26.51 7.51
C PHE A 181 3.13 -27.05 8.08
N THR A 182 3.92 -27.76 7.24
CA THR A 182 5.24 -28.26 7.64
C THR A 182 6.27 -27.14 7.49
N ARG A 183 6.82 -26.69 8.61
CA ARG A 183 7.89 -25.68 8.61
C ARG A 183 9.24 -26.35 8.43
N THR A 184 10.04 -25.84 7.51
CA THR A 184 11.46 -26.17 7.47
C THR A 184 12.20 -25.12 8.31
N ILE A 185 12.71 -25.54 9.46
CA ILE A 185 13.53 -24.67 10.31
C ILE A 185 14.94 -24.70 9.72
N ASN A 186 15.36 -23.61 9.09
CA ASN A 186 16.76 -23.44 8.69
C ASN A 186 17.55 -23.01 9.92
N VAL A 187 18.27 -23.95 10.50
CA VAL A 187 19.28 -23.65 11.52
C VAL A 187 20.55 -23.25 10.79
N ASP A 188 20.93 -21.98 10.89
CA ASP A 188 22.21 -21.53 10.35
C ASP A 188 23.36 -22.24 11.10
N SER A 189 24.43 -22.57 10.37
CA SER A 189 25.59 -23.32 10.90
C SER A 189 26.29 -22.65 12.09
N ALA A 190 25.95 -21.38 12.37
CA ALA A 190 26.42 -20.62 13.53
C ALA A 190 25.56 -20.78 14.80
N GLY A 191 24.44 -21.50 14.75
CA GLY A 191 23.60 -21.83 15.90
C GLY A 191 22.85 -20.67 16.57
N THR A 192 22.73 -19.51 15.92
CA THR A 192 22.30 -18.26 16.59
C THR A 192 20.95 -17.70 16.17
N GLN A 193 20.35 -18.15 15.06
CA GLN A 193 19.02 -17.67 14.66
C GLN A 193 18.13 -18.82 14.16
N ILE A 194 17.02 -19.03 14.86
CA ILE A 194 15.93 -19.89 14.39
C ILE A 194 14.87 -18.95 13.85
N GLU A 195 14.82 -18.79 12.52
CA GLU A 195 13.76 -18.02 11.88
C GLU A 195 12.52 -18.92 11.71
N THR A 196 11.49 -18.68 12.51
CA THR A 196 10.26 -19.47 12.52
C THR A 196 9.13 -18.83 11.73
N ARG A 197 9.32 -17.62 11.20
CA ARG A 197 8.30 -16.88 10.45
C ARG A 197 8.01 -17.49 9.09
N VAL A 198 6.73 -17.54 8.74
CA VAL A 198 6.30 -17.94 7.41
C VAL A 198 6.44 -16.75 6.46
N THR A 199 7.41 -16.80 5.56
CA THR A 199 7.71 -15.72 4.62
C THR A 199 7.10 -15.94 3.23
N SER A 200 6.69 -17.17 2.92
CA SER A 200 6.10 -17.51 1.62
C SER A 200 5.16 -18.72 1.70
N LEU A 201 4.14 -18.73 0.85
CA LEU A 201 3.23 -19.85 0.62
C LEU A 201 3.19 -20.17 -0.88
N ASP A 202 3.54 -21.40 -1.25
CA ASP A 202 3.59 -21.86 -2.66
C ASP A 202 4.39 -20.94 -3.60
N GLY A 203 5.44 -20.28 -3.09
CA GLY A 203 6.27 -19.33 -3.83
C GLY A 203 5.69 -17.90 -3.90
N VAL A 204 4.55 -17.64 -3.27
CA VAL A 204 3.99 -16.30 -3.10
C VAL A 204 4.56 -15.69 -1.84
N ARG A 205 5.10 -14.47 -1.95
CA ARG A 205 5.63 -13.74 -0.79
C ARG A 205 4.50 -13.27 0.12
N ILE A 206 4.62 -13.54 1.41
CA ILE A 206 3.70 -13.08 2.44
C ILE A 206 4.27 -11.85 3.12
N LYS A 207 3.41 -10.86 3.34
CA LYS A 207 3.69 -9.66 4.13
C LYS A 207 2.64 -9.50 5.21
N GLU A 208 3.08 -9.52 6.44
CA GLU A 208 2.23 -9.25 7.59
C GLU A 208 1.99 -7.74 7.73
N VAL A 209 0.74 -7.36 7.90
CA VAL A 209 0.31 -6.00 8.26
C VAL A 209 0.00 -6.01 9.74
N TRP A 210 1.02 -5.71 10.57
CA TRP A 210 0.83 -5.68 12.03
C TRP A 210 0.25 -4.35 12.52
N ALA A 211 0.36 -3.27 11.74
CA ALA A 211 -0.34 -2.01 11.97
C ALA A 211 -1.76 -2.10 11.40
N GLU A 212 -2.65 -2.74 12.16
CA GLU A 212 -3.99 -3.14 11.69
C GLU A 212 -4.91 -1.95 11.40
N GLU A 213 -4.64 -0.77 11.97
CA GLU A 213 -5.41 0.47 11.74
C GLU A 213 -5.43 0.91 10.27
N ARG A 214 -4.46 0.49 9.44
CA ARG A 214 -4.40 0.78 7.99
C ARG A 214 -4.98 -0.32 7.11
N PHE A 215 -5.50 -1.42 7.70
CA PHE A 215 -5.88 -2.62 6.95
C PHE A 215 -7.39 -2.88 7.00
N TYR A 216 -8.17 -1.93 6.44
CA TYR A 216 -9.62 -2.01 6.28
C TYR A 216 -10.01 -1.87 4.81
N ASP A 217 -11.24 -2.27 4.48
CA ASP A 217 -11.79 -2.19 3.12
C ASP A 217 -12.18 -0.78 2.70
N SER A 218 -12.49 0.10 3.67
CA SER A 218 -12.91 1.47 3.38
C SER A 218 -12.54 2.45 4.50
N PHE A 219 -12.15 3.66 4.08
CA PHE A 219 -11.75 4.75 4.99
C PHE A 219 -12.48 6.05 4.66
N ASP A 220 -12.58 6.91 5.66
CA ASP A 220 -12.83 8.34 5.52
C ASP A 220 -11.49 9.08 5.57
N PHE A 221 -11.21 9.85 4.52
CA PHE A 221 -10.00 10.64 4.37
C PHE A 221 -10.24 12.15 4.55
N THR A 222 -11.30 12.55 5.23
CA THR A 222 -11.61 13.97 5.48
C THR A 222 -10.54 14.60 6.39
N GLU A 223 -10.23 13.93 7.50
CA GLU A 223 -9.16 14.32 8.43
C GLU A 223 -8.29 13.08 8.75
N GLY A 224 -7.12 12.98 8.10
CA GLY A 224 -6.29 11.78 8.21
C GLY A 224 -6.92 10.57 7.52
N PHE A 225 -6.79 9.39 8.13
CA PHE A 225 -7.40 8.14 7.65
C PHE A 225 -8.13 7.44 8.82
N VAL A 226 -9.44 7.42 8.76
CA VAL A 226 -10.29 6.79 9.78
C VAL A 226 -11.15 5.71 9.10
N PRO A 227 -11.18 4.47 9.62
CA PRO A 227 -12.08 3.45 9.10
C PRO A 227 -13.53 3.92 9.18
N LYS A 228 -14.33 3.74 8.11
CA LYS A 228 -15.76 4.07 8.12
C LYS A 228 -16.52 3.16 9.09
N GLU A 229 -17.69 3.62 9.59
CA GLU A 229 -18.51 2.83 10.53
C GLU A 229 -18.88 1.44 10.00
N ASP A 230 -19.14 1.33 8.70
CA ASP A 230 -19.49 0.06 8.04
C ASP A 230 -18.26 -0.70 7.51
N SER A 231 -17.05 -0.18 7.70
CA SER A 231 -15.84 -0.83 7.21
C SER A 231 -15.59 -2.16 7.90
N LYS A 232 -14.98 -3.07 7.16
CA LYS A 232 -14.54 -4.37 7.65
C LYS A 232 -13.03 -4.45 7.63
N GLN A 233 -12.48 -5.04 8.67
CA GLN A 233 -11.05 -5.35 8.69
C GLN A 233 -10.75 -6.40 7.62
N LEU A 234 -9.63 -6.22 6.92
CA LEU A 234 -9.17 -7.18 5.93
C LEU A 234 -8.47 -8.35 6.63
N ASN A 235 -8.82 -9.57 6.24
CA ASN A 235 -8.07 -10.77 6.60
C ASN A 235 -6.80 -10.87 5.77
N TYR A 236 -6.97 -10.82 4.44
CA TYR A 236 -5.87 -10.80 3.49
C TYR A 236 -6.21 -10.06 2.21
N LEU A 237 -5.17 -9.61 1.53
CA LEU A 237 -5.21 -9.08 0.16
C LEU A 237 -4.15 -9.80 -0.67
N LEU A 238 -4.57 -10.47 -1.73
CA LEU A 238 -3.66 -11.07 -2.71
C LEU A 238 -3.64 -10.21 -3.96
N VAL A 239 -2.47 -9.73 -4.34
CA VAL A 239 -2.28 -8.76 -5.42
C VAL A 239 -1.29 -9.28 -6.44
N ALA A 240 -1.67 -9.25 -7.71
CA ALA A 240 -0.76 -9.47 -8.83
C ALA A 240 -0.06 -8.15 -9.19
N LYS A 241 1.20 -7.99 -8.79
CA LYS A 241 1.99 -6.78 -9.02
C LYS A 241 1.95 -6.26 -10.48
N PRO A 242 2.11 -7.08 -11.54
CA PRO A 242 2.10 -6.59 -12.91
C PRO A 242 0.72 -6.12 -13.40
N ALA A 243 -0.34 -6.35 -12.64
CA ALA A 243 -1.70 -5.94 -12.99
C ALA A 243 -2.15 -4.65 -12.32
N VAL A 244 -1.30 -4.08 -11.46
CA VAL A 244 -1.58 -2.88 -10.67
C VAL A 244 -0.55 -1.80 -11.01
N ILE A 245 -1.00 -0.56 -11.05
CA ILE A 245 -0.17 0.63 -11.25
C ILE A 245 -0.40 1.53 -10.04
N ALA A 246 0.58 1.62 -9.15
CA ALA A 246 0.62 2.62 -8.10
C ALA A 246 1.60 3.71 -8.52
N LYS A 247 1.17 4.97 -8.49
CA LYS A 247 2.03 6.09 -8.90
C LYS A 247 1.77 7.34 -8.09
N ALA A 248 2.85 7.92 -7.59
CA ALA A 248 2.88 9.29 -7.11
C ALA A 248 3.31 10.21 -8.25
N LYS A 249 2.54 11.27 -8.51
CA LYS A 249 2.88 12.29 -9.50
C LYS A 249 3.97 13.21 -8.95
N PHE A 250 3.77 13.65 -7.72
CA PHE A 250 4.76 14.39 -6.94
C PHE A 250 4.53 14.15 -5.44
N ALA A 251 5.61 14.22 -4.72
CA ALA A 251 5.64 14.31 -3.27
C ALA A 251 6.59 15.47 -2.95
N SER A 252 6.04 16.55 -2.42
CA SER A 252 6.78 17.79 -2.17
C SER A 252 6.82 18.07 -0.68
N VAL A 253 8.01 18.21 -0.14
CA VAL A 253 8.23 18.62 1.25
C VAL A 253 9.00 19.92 1.23
N TYR A 254 8.44 20.96 1.81
CA TYR A 254 9.08 22.26 1.95
C TYR A 254 9.25 22.59 3.42
N LEU A 255 10.43 23.09 3.75
CA LEU A 255 10.77 23.57 5.07
C LEU A 255 11.36 24.97 4.95
N PHE A 256 10.68 25.93 5.54
CA PHE A 256 11.11 27.32 5.55
C PHE A 256 11.57 27.72 6.94
N ALA A 257 12.76 28.36 7.01
CA ALA A 257 13.28 28.89 8.26
C ALA A 257 12.65 30.26 8.60
N PRO A 258 12.74 30.69 9.85
CA PRO A 258 12.29 32.03 10.25
C PRO A 258 12.83 33.14 9.35
N GLY A 259 11.94 34.04 8.95
CA GLY A 259 12.27 35.14 8.02
C GLY A 259 12.31 34.80 6.53
N GLN A 260 12.08 33.53 6.14
CA GLN A 260 11.98 33.15 4.72
C GLN A 260 10.54 33.25 4.20
N VAL A 261 9.55 33.18 5.07
CA VAL A 261 8.13 33.34 4.75
C VAL A 261 7.60 34.55 5.50
N GLY A 262 6.79 35.38 4.86
CA GLY A 262 6.26 36.61 5.45
C GLY A 262 5.21 36.41 6.57
N GLN A 263 5.14 35.22 7.15
CA GLN A 263 4.20 34.82 8.21
C GLN A 263 4.99 34.53 9.50
N GLY A 264 5.18 35.54 10.35
CA GLY A 264 5.74 35.35 11.68
C GLY A 264 7.25 35.02 11.76
N ASP A 265 7.74 34.73 12.98
CA ASP A 265 9.14 34.36 13.30
C ASP A 265 9.19 32.89 13.72
N GLY A 266 8.91 31.98 12.78
CA GLY A 266 8.89 30.55 13.02
C GLY A 266 9.27 29.72 11.80
N TRP A 267 9.27 28.41 11.99
CA TRP A 267 9.46 27.45 10.90
C TRP A 267 8.10 27.09 10.32
N LEU A 268 8.06 27.00 8.98
CA LEU A 268 6.90 26.54 8.22
C LEU A 268 7.24 25.23 7.53
N TYR A 269 6.51 24.17 7.88
CA TYR A 269 6.57 22.87 7.22
C TYR A 269 5.36 22.70 6.31
N GLN A 270 5.58 22.35 5.06
CA GLN A 270 4.53 22.03 4.10
C GLN A 270 4.82 20.69 3.46
N ASN A 271 3.81 19.82 3.41
CA ASN A 271 3.89 18.55 2.72
C ASN A 271 2.68 18.39 1.80
N ARG A 272 2.93 17.98 0.55
CA ARG A 272 1.89 17.66 -0.41
C ARG A 272 2.26 16.40 -1.17
N ILE A 273 1.33 15.46 -1.22
CA ILE A 273 1.46 14.24 -2.00
C ILE A 273 0.25 14.08 -2.93
N TYR A 274 0.53 13.78 -4.19
CA TYR A 274 -0.48 13.49 -5.19
C TYR A 274 -0.21 12.13 -5.79
N HIS A 275 -1.00 11.14 -5.39
CA HIS A 275 -0.81 9.74 -5.78
C HIS A 275 -2.13 9.04 -6.04
N ASP A 276 -2.06 7.90 -6.68
CA ASP A 276 -3.21 7.00 -6.82
C ASP A 276 -2.75 5.58 -7.13
N LEU A 277 -3.70 4.63 -7.09
CA LEU A 277 -3.51 3.24 -7.43
C LEU A 277 -4.61 2.78 -8.39
N PHE A 278 -4.22 2.09 -9.46
CA PHE A 278 -5.12 1.59 -10.48
C PHE A 278 -4.92 0.11 -10.74
N LYS A 279 -6.03 -0.61 -10.95
CA LYS A 279 -6.00 -1.94 -11.56
C LYS A 279 -6.12 -1.79 -13.07
N MET A 280 -5.26 -2.46 -13.83
CA MET A 280 -5.33 -2.43 -15.29
C MET A 280 -6.64 -3.05 -15.79
N LYS A 281 -7.32 -2.37 -16.74
CA LYS A 281 -8.67 -2.69 -17.24
C LYS A 281 -8.83 -4.13 -17.73
N HIS A 282 -7.81 -4.68 -18.38
CA HIS A 282 -7.87 -6.01 -19.02
C HIS A 282 -7.26 -7.14 -18.14
N GLN A 283 -6.96 -6.83 -16.88
CA GLN A 283 -6.39 -7.82 -15.95
C GLN A 283 -7.48 -8.33 -14.99
N GLU A 284 -8.03 -9.51 -15.32
CA GLU A 284 -9.04 -10.18 -14.51
C GLU A 284 -8.38 -10.96 -13.37
N ASN A 285 -9.08 -11.14 -12.25
CA ASN A 285 -8.62 -11.89 -11.07
C ASN A 285 -7.24 -11.45 -10.58
N ALA A 286 -6.91 -10.15 -10.73
CA ALA A 286 -5.61 -9.62 -10.35
C ALA A 286 -5.51 -9.29 -8.86
N VAL A 287 -6.65 -9.04 -8.22
CA VAL A 287 -6.75 -8.71 -6.80
C VAL A 287 -7.84 -9.57 -6.18
N ILE A 288 -7.54 -10.18 -5.05
CA ILE A 288 -8.51 -10.93 -4.23
C ILE A 288 -8.44 -10.38 -2.82
N ALA A 289 -9.59 -10.13 -2.22
CA ALA A 289 -9.72 -9.66 -0.85
C ALA A 289 -10.51 -10.65 0.00
N SER A 290 -10.18 -10.73 1.26
CA SER A 290 -11.02 -11.36 2.28
C SER A 290 -11.16 -10.41 3.44
N THR A 291 -12.40 -10.24 3.91
CA THR A 291 -12.75 -9.42 5.04
C THR A 291 -13.20 -10.28 6.22
N LEU A 292 -13.04 -9.76 7.41
CA LEU A 292 -13.47 -10.45 8.62
C LEU A 292 -14.99 -10.57 8.62
N ALA A 293 -15.50 -11.80 8.67
CA ALA A 293 -16.93 -12.04 8.86
C ALA A 293 -17.35 -11.56 10.26
N LYS A 294 -18.41 -10.74 10.31
CA LYS A 294 -19.02 -10.26 11.57
C LYS A 294 -19.68 -11.40 12.34
#